data_8ec4abe4ee8e022adb2fc0f258fc91d0
#
_entry.id   8ec4abe4ee8e022adb2fc0f258fc91d0
#
_cell.length_a   1.000
_cell.length_b   1.000
_cell.length_c   1.000
_cell.angle_alpha   90.00
_cell.angle_beta   90.00
_cell.angle_gamma   90.00
#
_symmetry.space_group_name_H-M   'P 1'
#
loop_
_entity.id
_entity.type
_entity.pdbx_description
1 polymer ?
#
loop_
_entity_poly.entity_id
_entity_poly.type
_entity_poly.pdbx_seq_one_letter_code
_entity_poly.pdbx_strand_id
1 'polypeptide(L)'
;MSGKNNITVRKQKIRKTHTKAKLVFFLVLTALLLFVAAFAKYLCPYDPYAQDLALAQKPPGPEHLLGTDRYGRDMLSRVIIGSTTSIYATLLLVAVITVVGTAIGIFCGWKGGKADAVLMRISDLFLAFPGLVFALAVAGVLGGGIQNAIIALAVISWPKFARLARGLTLTQKDSAYLMAAKLSGSSTGKLLLKHILPNIAGPILVTSVLDIGTMMMELAGLSFLGLGVKPPMAEWGSMINDGRSMLQISPWMVLAPGLAIFVTVMIFNLLGDTIRDYMDPKERNRRRG
;
A
#
# COMPACT_ATOMS: atom_id res chain seq x y z
N MET A 1 -7.43 34.25 34.57
CA MET A 1 -6.90 33.76 33.27
C MET A 1 -6.15 32.42 33.36
N SER A 2 -5.70 31.96 34.53
CA SER A 2 -4.89 30.73 34.72
C SER A 2 -5.62 29.40 34.48
N GLY A 3 -6.93 29.29 34.76
CA GLY A 3 -7.65 28.01 34.67
C GLY A 3 -7.94 27.49 33.25
N LYS A 4 -8.11 28.40 32.26
CA LYS A 4 -8.31 28.01 30.85
C LYS A 4 -7.07 27.36 30.22
N ASN A 5 -5.86 27.80 30.59
CA ASN A 5 -4.59 27.26 30.09
C ASN A 5 -4.37 25.83 30.60
N ASN A 6 -4.68 25.51 31.84
CA ASN A 6 -4.50 24.19 32.42
C ASN A 6 -5.43 23.14 31.80
N ILE A 7 -6.68 23.50 31.47
CA ILE A 7 -7.66 22.59 30.82
C ILE A 7 -7.22 22.30 29.39
N THR A 8 -6.71 23.29 28.66
CA THR A 8 -6.23 23.10 27.26
C THR A 8 -4.99 22.21 27.20
N VAL A 9 -4.04 22.41 28.10
CA VAL A 9 -2.80 21.60 28.21
C VAL A 9 -3.14 20.14 28.57
N ARG A 10 -4.08 19.91 29.51
CA ARG A 10 -4.52 18.58 29.93
C ARG A 10 -5.25 17.83 28.79
N LYS A 11 -6.15 18.51 28.05
CA LYS A 11 -6.82 17.94 26.87
C LYS A 11 -5.82 17.55 25.77
N GLN A 12 -4.80 18.38 25.54
CA GLN A 12 -3.75 18.10 24.55
C GLN A 12 -2.88 16.91 24.95
N LYS A 13 -2.51 16.77 26.23
CA LYS A 13 -1.72 15.64 26.74
C LYS A 13 -2.48 14.32 26.61
N ILE A 14 -3.78 14.32 26.93
CA ILE A 14 -4.66 13.16 26.78
C ILE A 14 -4.75 12.76 25.31
N ARG A 15 -5.02 13.69 24.39
CA ARG A 15 -5.12 13.43 22.96
C ARG A 15 -3.82 12.84 22.37
N LYS A 16 -2.65 13.33 22.80
CA LYS A 16 -1.34 12.81 22.36
C LYS A 16 -1.08 11.38 22.84
N THR A 17 -1.47 11.06 24.06
CA THR A 17 -1.37 9.71 24.62
C THR A 17 -2.26 8.75 23.82
N HIS A 18 -3.49 9.17 23.47
CA HIS A 18 -4.39 8.39 22.64
C HIS A 18 -3.85 8.16 21.22
N THR A 19 -3.25 9.17 20.56
CA THR A 19 -2.67 9.01 19.22
C THR A 19 -1.47 8.05 19.26
N LYS A 20 -0.61 8.12 20.28
CA LYS A 20 0.49 7.17 20.45
C LYS A 20 -0.01 5.73 20.68
N ALA A 21 -1.01 5.57 21.54
CA ALA A 21 -1.58 4.25 21.81
C ALA A 21 -2.22 3.64 20.55
N LYS A 22 -2.94 4.45 19.75
CA LYS A 22 -3.48 4.02 18.45
C LYS A 22 -2.37 3.64 17.48
N LEU A 23 -1.29 4.42 17.39
CA LEU A 23 -0.16 4.13 16.53
C LEU A 23 0.48 2.78 16.89
N VAL A 24 0.76 2.56 18.17
CA VAL A 24 1.33 1.28 18.65
C VAL A 24 0.37 0.14 18.33
N PHE A 25 -0.93 0.31 18.58
CA PHE A 25 -1.93 -0.72 18.28
C PHE A 25 -1.94 -1.11 16.79
N PHE A 26 -1.99 -0.15 15.85
CA PHE A 26 -1.98 -0.47 14.42
C PHE A 26 -0.63 -0.97 13.92
N LEU A 27 0.48 -0.53 14.52
CA LEU A 27 1.80 -1.11 14.23
C LEU A 27 1.86 -2.58 14.66
N VAL A 28 1.31 -2.94 15.82
CA VAL A 28 1.24 -4.35 16.29
C VAL A 28 0.35 -5.18 15.35
N LEU A 29 -0.81 -4.66 14.95
CA LEU A 29 -1.68 -5.37 13.98
C LEU A 29 -0.99 -5.55 12.62
N THR A 30 -0.30 -4.54 12.13
CA THR A 30 0.48 -4.64 10.88
C THR A 30 1.62 -5.64 11.03
N ALA A 31 2.35 -5.61 12.13
CA ALA A 31 3.40 -6.59 12.41
C ALA A 31 2.84 -8.02 12.49
N LEU A 32 1.66 -8.21 13.06
CA LEU A 32 0.97 -9.51 13.09
C LEU A 32 0.59 -9.98 11.69
N LEU A 33 0.04 -9.09 10.84
CA LEU A 33 -0.26 -9.41 9.44
C LEU A 33 0.99 -9.82 8.67
N LEU A 34 2.08 -9.07 8.83
CA LEU A 34 3.36 -9.38 8.17
C LEU A 34 3.97 -10.68 8.72
N PHE A 35 3.80 -10.94 10.00
CA PHE A 35 4.22 -12.21 10.62
C PHE A 35 3.44 -13.39 10.01
N VAL A 36 2.10 -13.29 9.92
CA VAL A 36 1.27 -14.32 9.27
C VAL A 36 1.71 -14.54 7.83
N ALA A 37 1.94 -13.47 7.05
CA ALA A 37 2.40 -13.58 5.67
C ALA A 37 3.80 -14.20 5.55
N ALA A 38 4.73 -13.89 6.47
CA ALA A 38 6.09 -14.42 6.46
C ALA A 38 6.14 -15.91 6.85
N PHE A 39 5.33 -16.30 7.82
CA PHE A 39 5.29 -17.66 8.36
C PHE A 39 4.10 -18.47 7.84
N ALA A 40 3.43 -18.02 6.80
CA ALA A 40 2.21 -18.61 6.25
C ALA A 40 2.34 -20.12 6.02
N LYS A 41 3.48 -20.57 5.46
CA LYS A 41 3.74 -21.99 5.19
C LYS A 41 3.66 -22.86 6.46
N TYR A 42 4.06 -22.32 7.62
CA TYR A 42 4.05 -23.04 8.90
C TYR A 42 2.73 -22.91 9.65
N LEU A 43 1.91 -21.93 9.27
CA LEU A 43 0.62 -21.64 9.89
C LEU A 43 -0.55 -22.33 9.20
N CYS A 44 -0.35 -22.88 7.99
CA CYS A 44 -1.37 -23.62 7.26
C CYS A 44 -1.71 -24.95 7.98
N PRO A 45 -2.99 -25.17 8.36
CA PRO A 45 -3.41 -26.45 8.96
C PRO A 45 -3.25 -27.65 8.01
N TYR A 46 -3.45 -27.40 6.72
CA TYR A 46 -3.35 -28.38 5.63
C TYR A 46 -2.43 -27.87 4.51
N ASP A 47 -2.00 -28.76 3.63
CA ASP A 47 -1.32 -28.34 2.40
C ASP A 47 -2.29 -27.48 1.55
N PRO A 48 -2.01 -26.20 1.30
CA PRO A 48 -2.91 -25.29 0.58
C PRO A 48 -3.08 -25.65 -0.91
N TYR A 49 -2.30 -26.60 -1.42
CA TYR A 49 -2.29 -27.02 -2.82
C TYR A 49 -2.79 -28.45 -3.03
N ALA A 50 -2.87 -29.27 -1.97
CA ALA A 50 -3.39 -30.64 -2.04
C ALA A 50 -4.86 -30.62 -2.46
N GLN A 51 -5.19 -31.39 -3.50
CA GLN A 51 -6.53 -31.49 -4.06
C GLN A 51 -7.17 -32.81 -3.66
N ASP A 52 -8.41 -32.76 -3.20
CA ASP A 52 -9.25 -33.93 -2.94
C ASP A 52 -10.69 -33.62 -3.38
N LEU A 53 -11.04 -34.15 -4.55
CA LEU A 53 -12.35 -33.90 -5.14
C LEU A 53 -13.52 -34.49 -4.33
N ALA A 54 -13.27 -35.46 -3.44
CA ALA A 54 -14.29 -35.96 -2.51
C ALA A 54 -14.67 -34.90 -1.45
N LEU A 55 -13.78 -33.96 -1.20
CA LEU A 55 -13.97 -32.83 -0.29
C LEU A 55 -14.39 -31.56 -1.02
N ALA A 56 -14.68 -31.60 -2.33
CA ALA A 56 -15.02 -30.41 -3.10
C ALA A 56 -16.24 -29.67 -2.52
N GLN A 57 -16.11 -28.35 -2.33
CA GLN A 57 -17.19 -27.45 -1.87
C GLN A 57 -17.81 -27.83 -0.53
N LYS A 58 -17.10 -28.50 0.38
CA LYS A 58 -17.56 -28.73 1.74
C LYS A 58 -17.73 -27.41 2.48
N PRO A 59 -18.85 -27.19 3.16
CA PRO A 59 -19.09 -25.99 3.95
C PRO A 59 -18.10 -25.89 5.13
N PRO A 60 -17.96 -24.69 5.73
CA PRO A 60 -17.21 -24.51 6.97
C PRO A 60 -17.64 -25.49 8.06
N GLY A 61 -16.66 -26.13 8.70
CA GLY A 61 -16.88 -27.16 9.71
C GLY A 61 -15.62 -27.42 10.53
N PRO A 62 -15.68 -28.39 11.50
CA PRO A 62 -14.56 -28.68 12.40
C PRO A 62 -13.28 -29.11 11.70
N GLU A 63 -13.39 -29.86 10.59
CA GLU A 63 -12.24 -30.31 9.79
C GLU A 63 -11.68 -29.20 8.91
N HIS A 64 -12.56 -28.37 8.32
CA HIS A 64 -12.21 -27.26 7.44
C HIS A 64 -12.90 -25.99 7.92
N LEU A 65 -12.24 -25.19 8.76
CA LEU A 65 -12.82 -24.01 9.43
C LEU A 65 -13.47 -23.00 8.48
N LEU A 66 -12.89 -22.79 7.28
CA LEU A 66 -13.44 -21.92 6.24
C LEU A 66 -13.98 -22.72 5.05
N GLY A 67 -14.23 -24.03 5.23
CA GLY A 67 -14.67 -24.93 4.15
C GLY A 67 -13.56 -25.23 3.14
N THR A 68 -13.97 -25.79 2.00
CA THR A 68 -13.07 -26.15 0.90
C THR A 68 -13.47 -25.48 -0.40
N ASP A 69 -12.55 -25.41 -1.35
CA ASP A 69 -12.82 -24.86 -2.68
C ASP A 69 -13.37 -25.94 -3.66
N ARG A 70 -13.55 -25.58 -4.93
CA ARG A 70 -14.04 -26.48 -5.99
C ARG A 70 -13.14 -27.68 -6.27
N TYR A 71 -11.88 -27.65 -5.81
CA TYR A 71 -10.92 -28.75 -5.94
C TYR A 71 -10.71 -29.50 -4.63
N GLY A 72 -11.51 -29.19 -3.57
CA GLY A 72 -11.38 -29.78 -2.25
C GLY A 72 -10.20 -29.27 -1.42
N ARG A 73 -9.54 -28.17 -1.85
CA ARG A 73 -8.42 -27.57 -1.11
C ARG A 73 -8.95 -26.78 0.08
N ASP A 74 -8.23 -26.83 1.22
CA ASP A 74 -8.63 -26.11 2.44
C ASP A 74 -8.57 -24.58 2.27
N MET A 75 -9.72 -23.91 2.46
CA MET A 75 -9.82 -22.47 2.26
C MET A 75 -9.05 -21.66 3.28
N LEU A 76 -8.95 -22.10 4.56
CA LEU A 76 -8.19 -21.40 5.57
C LEU A 76 -6.69 -21.41 5.21
N SER A 77 -6.14 -22.56 4.88
CA SER A 77 -4.75 -22.69 4.44
C SER A 77 -4.47 -21.85 3.20
N ARG A 78 -5.41 -21.79 2.25
CA ARG A 78 -5.27 -20.96 1.05
C ARG A 78 -5.33 -19.46 1.35
N VAL A 79 -6.18 -19.01 2.27
CA VAL A 79 -6.21 -17.61 2.72
C VAL A 79 -4.90 -17.24 3.42
N ILE A 80 -4.39 -18.11 4.28
CA ILE A 80 -3.13 -17.90 4.98
C ILE A 80 -1.96 -17.84 3.99
N ILE A 81 -1.78 -18.81 3.11
CA ILE A 81 -0.67 -18.81 2.15
C ILE A 81 -0.82 -17.70 1.10
N GLY A 82 -2.05 -17.38 0.71
CA GLY A 82 -2.38 -16.26 -0.18
C GLY A 82 -1.96 -14.91 0.37
N SER A 83 -1.90 -14.75 1.71
CA SER A 83 -1.41 -13.53 2.34
C SER A 83 0.03 -13.20 1.93
N THR A 84 0.89 -14.21 1.78
CA THR A 84 2.26 -14.04 1.32
C THR A 84 2.29 -13.36 -0.06
N THR A 85 1.54 -13.89 -1.01
CA THR A 85 1.50 -13.35 -2.37
C THR A 85 0.84 -11.95 -2.39
N SER A 86 -0.35 -11.82 -1.80
CA SER A 86 -1.14 -10.58 -1.86
C SER A 86 -0.46 -9.42 -1.14
N ILE A 87 0.06 -9.64 0.09
CA ILE A 87 0.68 -8.57 0.87
C ILE A 87 2.04 -8.18 0.29
N TYR A 88 2.93 -9.16 0.02
CA TYR A 88 4.27 -8.80 -0.46
C TYR A 88 4.27 -8.25 -1.89
N ALA A 89 3.37 -8.73 -2.79
CA ALA A 89 3.21 -8.13 -4.10
C ALA A 89 2.76 -6.66 -4.01
N THR A 90 1.81 -6.37 -3.14
CA THR A 90 1.35 -4.99 -2.89
C THR A 90 2.45 -4.12 -2.30
N LEU A 91 3.17 -4.60 -1.29
CA LEU A 91 4.28 -3.84 -0.68
C LEU A 91 5.39 -3.56 -1.68
N LEU A 92 5.75 -4.54 -2.52
CA LEU A 92 6.73 -4.37 -3.59
C LEU A 92 6.25 -3.31 -4.59
N LEU A 93 5.01 -3.38 -5.03
CA LEU A 93 4.41 -2.40 -5.93
C LEU A 93 4.49 -0.99 -5.35
N VAL A 94 4.02 -0.80 -4.11
CA VAL A 94 4.05 0.51 -3.44
C VAL A 94 5.48 1.02 -3.24
N ALA A 95 6.43 0.15 -2.89
CA ALA A 95 7.84 0.52 -2.78
C ALA A 95 8.39 1.02 -4.13
N VAL A 96 8.12 0.29 -5.21
CA VAL A 96 8.59 0.66 -6.57
C VAL A 96 8.01 2.01 -6.99
N ILE A 97 6.68 2.20 -6.92
CA ILE A 97 6.04 3.45 -7.34
C ILE A 97 6.47 4.64 -6.49
N THR A 98 6.67 4.42 -5.18
CA THR A 98 7.14 5.47 -4.27
C THR A 98 8.58 5.88 -4.59
N VAL A 99 9.49 4.92 -4.75
CA VAL A 99 10.91 5.22 -5.02
C VAL A 99 11.05 5.87 -6.39
N VAL A 100 10.50 5.25 -7.44
CA VAL A 100 10.60 5.76 -8.82
C VAL A 100 9.93 7.13 -8.95
N GLY A 101 8.69 7.26 -8.47
CA GLY A 101 7.96 8.52 -8.53
C GLY A 101 8.65 9.62 -7.74
N THR A 102 9.13 9.33 -6.53
CA THR A 102 9.87 10.31 -5.71
C THR A 102 11.15 10.77 -6.39
N ALA A 103 11.93 9.86 -6.97
CA ALA A 103 13.17 10.20 -7.67
C ALA A 103 12.89 11.12 -8.86
N ILE A 104 11.90 10.78 -9.69
CA ILE A 104 11.46 11.62 -10.82
C ILE A 104 10.95 12.99 -10.33
N GLY A 105 10.14 13.01 -9.28
CA GLY A 105 9.59 14.24 -8.72
C GLY A 105 10.64 15.18 -8.15
N ILE A 106 11.62 14.65 -7.40
CA ILE A 106 12.76 15.43 -6.89
C ILE A 106 13.57 15.99 -8.06
N PHE A 107 13.87 15.18 -9.07
CA PHE A 107 14.60 15.62 -10.27
C PHE A 107 13.86 16.76 -10.99
N CYS A 108 12.57 16.61 -11.23
CA CYS A 108 11.73 17.64 -11.87
C CYS A 108 11.67 18.93 -11.05
N GLY A 109 11.40 18.83 -9.76
CA GLY A 109 11.32 20.00 -8.87
C GLY A 109 12.64 20.74 -8.74
N TRP A 110 13.76 20.00 -8.72
CA TRP A 110 15.08 20.61 -8.62
C TRP A 110 15.54 21.24 -9.93
N LYS A 111 15.49 20.50 -11.04
CA LYS A 111 16.00 20.94 -12.35
C LYS A 111 15.10 21.98 -12.99
N GLY A 112 13.78 21.78 -12.98
CA GLY A 112 12.82 22.64 -13.66
C GLY A 112 12.99 22.64 -15.19
N GLY A 113 12.47 23.68 -15.85
CA GLY A 113 12.63 23.91 -17.28
C GLY A 113 12.00 22.84 -18.17
N LYS A 114 12.60 22.58 -19.33
CA LYS A 114 12.05 21.65 -20.35
C LYS A 114 11.93 20.21 -19.86
N ALA A 115 12.88 19.71 -19.06
CA ALA A 115 12.84 18.34 -18.53
C ALA A 115 11.65 18.13 -17.58
N ASP A 116 11.39 19.09 -16.70
CA ASP A 116 10.23 19.10 -15.83
C ASP A 116 8.93 19.15 -16.66
N ALA A 117 8.85 20.05 -17.64
CA ALA A 117 7.66 20.19 -18.49
C ALA A 117 7.34 18.89 -19.24
N VAL A 118 8.33 18.23 -19.82
CA VAL A 118 8.14 16.96 -20.55
C VAL A 118 7.69 15.84 -19.64
N LEU A 119 8.40 15.62 -18.50
CA LEU A 119 8.06 14.53 -17.57
C LEU A 119 6.68 14.73 -16.92
N MET A 120 6.30 15.99 -16.63
CA MET A 120 4.97 16.27 -16.09
C MET A 120 3.88 16.10 -17.16
N ARG A 121 4.13 16.40 -18.44
CA ARG A 121 3.19 16.07 -19.53
C ARG A 121 2.99 14.58 -19.70
N ILE A 122 4.06 13.78 -19.61
CA ILE A 122 3.94 12.31 -19.59
C ILE A 122 3.11 11.88 -18.39
N SER A 123 3.37 12.43 -17.21
CA SER A 123 2.58 12.18 -15.99
C SER A 123 1.10 12.53 -16.19
N ASP A 124 0.79 13.64 -16.89
CA ASP A 124 -0.58 14.07 -17.19
C ASP A 124 -1.31 13.06 -18.09
N LEU A 125 -0.61 12.49 -19.07
CA LEU A 125 -1.18 11.47 -19.95
C LEU A 125 -1.59 10.21 -19.17
N PHE A 126 -0.73 9.71 -18.28
CA PHE A 126 -1.07 8.55 -17.46
C PHE A 126 -2.28 8.80 -16.54
N LEU A 127 -2.39 9.99 -15.98
CA LEU A 127 -3.48 10.35 -15.07
C LEU A 127 -4.79 10.74 -15.78
N ALA A 128 -4.76 10.94 -17.10
CA ALA A 128 -5.95 11.21 -17.90
C ALA A 128 -6.79 9.96 -18.15
N PHE A 129 -6.20 8.76 -18.04
CA PHE A 129 -6.90 7.49 -18.21
C PHE A 129 -7.34 6.89 -16.88
N PRO A 130 -8.47 6.15 -16.85
CA PRO A 130 -8.81 5.35 -15.68
C PRO A 130 -7.72 4.31 -15.40
N GLY A 131 -7.04 4.44 -14.24
CA GLY A 131 -5.83 3.67 -13.92
C GLY A 131 -6.00 2.16 -14.09
N LEU A 132 -7.05 1.58 -13.51
CA LEU A 132 -7.31 0.14 -13.60
C LEU A 132 -7.54 -0.34 -15.04
N VAL A 133 -8.23 0.46 -15.87
CA VAL A 133 -8.50 0.09 -17.28
C VAL A 133 -7.20 0.08 -18.09
N PHE A 134 -6.34 1.07 -17.86
CA PHE A 134 -5.04 1.12 -18.51
C PHE A 134 -4.11 -0.01 -18.02
N ALA A 135 -4.12 -0.30 -16.70
CA ALA A 135 -3.39 -1.42 -16.12
C ALA A 135 -3.83 -2.76 -16.72
N LEU A 136 -5.15 -2.94 -16.92
CA LEU A 136 -5.72 -4.12 -17.56
C LEU A 136 -5.18 -4.32 -18.99
N ALA A 137 -5.16 -3.25 -19.79
CA ALA A 137 -4.62 -3.29 -21.15
C ALA A 137 -3.13 -3.66 -21.16
N VAL A 138 -2.32 -3.02 -20.31
CA VAL A 138 -0.86 -3.29 -20.21
C VAL A 138 -0.61 -4.72 -19.72
N ALA A 139 -1.27 -5.14 -18.64
CA ALA A 139 -1.10 -6.49 -18.09
C ALA A 139 -1.57 -7.56 -19.08
N GLY A 140 -2.63 -7.29 -19.85
CA GLY A 140 -3.13 -8.19 -20.91
C GLY A 140 -2.11 -8.37 -22.03
N VAL A 141 -1.50 -7.29 -22.52
CA VAL A 141 -0.43 -7.34 -23.54
C VAL A 141 0.81 -8.08 -23.03
N LEU A 142 1.14 -7.96 -21.73
CA LEU A 142 2.27 -8.66 -21.11
C LEU A 142 1.97 -10.15 -20.82
N GLY A 143 0.76 -10.65 -21.06
CA GLY A 143 0.39 -12.06 -20.92
C GLY A 143 -0.03 -12.47 -19.51
N GLY A 144 -0.41 -11.52 -18.65
CA GLY A 144 -0.89 -11.76 -17.30
C GLY A 144 0.20 -12.27 -16.34
N GLY A 145 -0.20 -12.65 -15.14
CA GLY A 145 0.71 -13.06 -14.05
C GLY A 145 1.02 -11.93 -13.10
N ILE A 146 1.30 -12.28 -11.84
CA ILE A 146 1.49 -11.30 -10.76
C ILE A 146 2.61 -10.28 -11.05
N GLN A 147 3.70 -10.71 -11.66
CA GLN A 147 4.81 -9.84 -12.02
C GLN A 147 4.39 -8.81 -13.06
N ASN A 148 3.67 -9.23 -14.09
CA ASN A 148 3.15 -8.35 -15.14
C ASN A 148 2.08 -7.40 -14.61
N ALA A 149 1.25 -7.85 -13.67
CA ALA A 149 0.30 -7.00 -12.97
C ALA A 149 1.00 -5.91 -12.15
N ILE A 150 2.07 -6.25 -11.41
CA ILE A 150 2.91 -5.29 -10.67
C ILE A 150 3.54 -4.28 -11.65
N ILE A 151 4.12 -4.74 -12.76
CA ILE A 151 4.72 -3.84 -13.77
C ILE A 151 3.67 -2.90 -14.35
N ALA A 152 2.51 -3.44 -14.74
CA ALA A 152 1.42 -2.64 -15.32
C ALA A 152 0.96 -1.53 -14.36
N LEU A 153 0.72 -1.86 -13.09
CA LEU A 153 0.33 -0.90 -12.07
C LEU A 153 1.47 0.09 -11.75
N ALA A 154 2.72 -0.37 -11.70
CA ALA A 154 3.85 0.50 -11.44
C ALA A 154 4.03 1.57 -12.52
N VAL A 155 3.91 1.18 -13.80
CA VAL A 155 4.02 2.10 -14.95
C VAL A 155 2.95 3.20 -14.91
N ILE A 156 1.80 2.94 -14.30
CA ILE A 156 0.67 3.88 -14.29
C ILE A 156 0.64 4.72 -13.02
N SER A 157 1.10 4.18 -11.89
CA SER A 157 0.88 4.78 -10.57
C SER A 157 2.04 5.69 -10.09
N TRP A 158 3.24 5.62 -10.70
CA TRP A 158 4.38 6.49 -10.35
C TRP A 158 4.08 7.99 -10.45
N PRO A 159 3.21 8.49 -11.37
CA PRO A 159 2.94 9.92 -11.51
C PRO A 159 2.39 10.58 -10.25
N LYS A 160 1.60 9.88 -9.47
CA LYS A 160 1.08 10.37 -8.19
C LYS A 160 2.22 10.80 -7.24
N PHE A 161 3.22 9.93 -7.07
CA PHE A 161 4.37 10.21 -6.21
C PHE A 161 5.31 11.24 -6.83
N ALA A 162 5.46 11.24 -8.16
CA ALA A 162 6.27 12.23 -8.85
C ALA A 162 5.72 13.65 -8.66
N ARG A 163 4.42 13.85 -8.79
CA ARG A 163 3.78 15.15 -8.54
C ARG A 163 3.90 15.58 -7.07
N LEU A 164 3.67 14.66 -6.14
CA LEU A 164 3.82 14.94 -4.71
C LEU A 164 5.25 15.38 -4.40
N ALA A 165 6.25 14.58 -4.77
CA ALA A 165 7.64 14.86 -4.51
C ALA A 165 8.12 16.14 -5.20
N ARG A 166 7.67 16.40 -6.44
CA ARG A 166 7.95 17.65 -7.16
C ARG A 166 7.43 18.87 -6.40
N GLY A 167 6.16 18.84 -5.98
CA GLY A 167 5.55 19.93 -5.21
C GLY A 167 6.30 20.21 -3.92
N LEU A 168 6.61 19.16 -3.15
CA LEU A 168 7.39 19.28 -1.92
C LEU A 168 8.82 19.79 -2.17
N THR A 169 9.47 19.36 -3.25
CA THR A 169 10.82 19.83 -3.62
C THR A 169 10.82 21.30 -3.99
N LEU A 170 9.82 21.77 -4.75
CA LEU A 170 9.68 23.18 -5.09
C LEU A 170 9.52 24.05 -3.83
N THR A 171 8.69 23.64 -2.88
CA THR A 171 8.50 24.34 -1.60
C THR A 171 9.79 24.43 -0.80
N GLN A 172 10.68 23.45 -0.86
CA GLN A 172 11.93 23.43 -0.13
C GLN A 172 13.06 24.20 -0.84
N LYS A 173 13.04 24.25 -2.18
CA LYS A 173 14.13 24.76 -3.02
C LYS A 173 14.57 26.17 -2.67
N ASP A 174 13.62 27.03 -2.32
CA ASP A 174 13.84 28.44 -2.01
C ASP A 174 13.97 28.72 -0.49
N SER A 175 14.13 27.68 0.32
CA SER A 175 14.29 27.83 1.77
C SER A 175 15.66 28.40 2.13
N ALA A 176 15.70 29.27 3.17
CA ALA A 176 16.91 29.94 3.62
C ALA A 176 18.04 28.96 4.01
N TYR A 177 17.70 27.81 4.62
CA TYR A 177 18.68 26.81 5.01
C TYR A 177 19.34 26.14 3.80
N LEU A 178 18.59 25.93 2.71
CA LEU A 178 19.10 25.33 1.48
C LEU A 178 20.00 26.32 0.74
N MET A 179 19.65 27.61 0.74
CA MET A 179 20.50 28.68 0.21
C MET A 179 21.84 28.76 0.99
N ALA A 180 21.78 28.70 2.32
CA ALA A 180 22.99 28.67 3.14
C ALA A 180 23.88 27.46 2.85
N ALA A 181 23.28 26.24 2.72
CA ALA A 181 24.03 25.03 2.37
C ALA A 181 24.66 25.13 0.97
N LYS A 182 23.99 25.77 0.01
CA LYS A 182 24.52 26.01 -1.34
C LYS A 182 25.69 27.00 -1.32
N LEU A 183 25.56 28.10 -0.57
CA LEU A 183 26.62 29.09 -0.38
C LEU A 183 27.87 28.48 0.32
N SER A 184 27.65 27.51 1.21
CA SER A 184 28.72 26.73 1.86
C SER A 184 29.38 25.69 0.95
N GLY A 185 29.13 25.71 -0.38
CA GLY A 185 29.78 24.84 -1.34
C GLY A 185 29.23 23.40 -1.41
N SER A 186 28.03 23.13 -0.87
CA SER A 186 27.43 21.79 -0.96
C SER A 186 27.07 21.44 -2.41
N SER A 187 27.49 20.27 -2.86
CA SER A 187 27.16 19.73 -4.20
C SER A 187 25.65 19.45 -4.33
N THR A 188 25.13 19.49 -5.56
CA THR A 188 23.71 19.21 -5.84
C THR A 188 23.26 17.86 -5.26
N GLY A 189 24.03 16.78 -5.46
CA GLY A 189 23.71 15.47 -4.89
C GLY A 189 23.59 15.50 -3.37
N LYS A 190 24.50 16.23 -2.68
CA LYS A 190 24.44 16.41 -1.23
C LYS A 190 23.20 17.20 -0.80
N LEU A 191 22.85 18.24 -1.56
CA LEU A 191 21.61 19.02 -1.30
C LEU A 191 20.37 18.16 -1.43
N LEU A 192 20.25 17.34 -2.49
CA LEU A 192 19.11 16.47 -2.71
C LEU A 192 19.01 15.36 -1.64
N LEU A 193 20.08 14.63 -1.37
CA LEU A 193 20.04 13.45 -0.49
C LEU A 193 20.08 13.79 0.99
N LYS A 194 20.79 14.86 1.41
CA LYS A 194 20.96 15.20 2.83
C LYS A 194 19.98 16.30 3.32
N HIS A 195 19.43 17.08 2.40
CA HIS A 195 18.57 18.21 2.79
C HIS A 195 17.14 18.05 2.24
N ILE A 196 16.95 17.79 0.94
CA ILE A 196 15.60 17.72 0.37
C ILE A 196 14.92 16.41 0.77
N LEU A 197 15.51 15.26 0.41
CA LEU A 197 14.90 13.95 0.63
C LEU A 197 14.44 13.71 2.08
N PRO A 198 15.25 13.97 3.13
CA PRO A 198 14.80 13.78 4.50
C PRO A 198 13.64 14.69 4.91
N ASN A 199 13.59 15.92 4.38
CA ASN A 199 12.53 16.88 4.70
C ASN A 199 11.20 16.56 4.02
N ILE A 200 11.22 15.91 2.85
CA ILE A 200 10.00 15.51 2.15
C ILE A 200 9.60 14.05 2.44
N ALA A 201 10.45 13.26 3.08
CA ALA A 201 10.22 11.84 3.36
C ALA A 201 8.95 11.59 4.19
N GLY A 202 8.66 12.46 5.16
CA GLY A 202 7.49 12.33 6.01
C GLY A 202 6.17 12.28 5.23
N PRO A 203 5.81 13.32 4.47
CA PRO A 203 4.60 13.31 3.63
C PRO A 203 4.58 12.16 2.60
N ILE A 204 5.73 11.78 2.03
CA ILE A 204 5.83 10.67 1.09
C ILE A 204 5.53 9.34 1.78
N LEU A 205 6.12 9.06 2.95
CA LEU A 205 5.86 7.86 3.72
C LEU A 205 4.39 7.73 4.14
N VAL A 206 3.77 8.82 4.61
CA VAL A 206 2.34 8.82 4.95
C VAL A 206 1.50 8.45 3.72
N THR A 207 1.79 9.08 2.57
CA THR A 207 1.07 8.78 1.32
C THR A 207 1.30 7.34 0.87
N SER A 208 2.52 6.80 1.02
CA SER A 208 2.83 5.41 0.66
C SER A 208 2.05 4.41 1.50
N VAL A 209 1.95 4.63 2.82
CA VAL A 209 1.20 3.73 3.70
C VAL A 209 -0.30 3.74 3.37
N LEU A 210 -0.88 4.92 3.11
CA LEU A 210 -2.28 5.05 2.68
C LEU A 210 -2.51 4.41 1.31
N ASP A 211 -1.50 4.41 0.44
CA ASP A 211 -1.61 3.85 -0.91
C ASP A 211 -1.56 2.32 -0.94
N ILE A 212 -1.07 1.66 0.12
CA ILE A 212 -1.06 0.19 0.23
C ILE A 212 -2.47 -0.37 0.03
N GLY A 213 -3.48 0.22 0.70
CA GLY A 213 -4.86 -0.21 0.56
C GLY A 213 -5.39 -0.08 -0.87
N THR A 214 -5.11 1.06 -1.52
CA THR A 214 -5.52 1.31 -2.92
C THR A 214 -4.85 0.31 -3.87
N MET A 215 -3.54 0.15 -3.77
CA MET A 215 -2.78 -0.76 -4.63
C MET A 215 -3.15 -2.24 -4.42
N MET A 216 -3.48 -2.63 -3.19
CA MET A 216 -4.01 -3.97 -2.90
C MET A 216 -5.33 -4.21 -3.62
N MET A 217 -6.25 -3.24 -3.59
CA MET A 217 -7.52 -3.35 -4.29
C MET A 217 -7.35 -3.39 -5.81
N GLU A 218 -6.44 -2.59 -6.37
CA GLU A 218 -6.16 -2.58 -7.82
C GLU A 218 -5.50 -3.89 -8.27
N LEU A 219 -4.52 -4.42 -7.49
CA LEU A 219 -3.88 -5.69 -7.77
C LEU A 219 -4.87 -6.86 -7.68
N ALA A 220 -5.70 -6.89 -6.62
CA ALA A 220 -6.76 -7.88 -6.47
C ALA A 220 -7.80 -7.76 -7.60
N GLY A 221 -8.10 -6.55 -8.08
CA GLY A 221 -8.98 -6.30 -9.23
C GLY A 221 -8.42 -6.89 -10.53
N LEU A 222 -7.13 -6.69 -10.83
CA LEU A 222 -6.48 -7.34 -11.99
C LEU A 222 -6.48 -8.86 -11.86
N SER A 223 -6.20 -9.39 -10.67
CA SER A 223 -6.22 -10.82 -10.38
C SER A 223 -7.63 -11.41 -10.53
N PHE A 224 -8.66 -10.68 -10.06
CA PHE A 224 -10.08 -11.04 -10.25
C PHE A 224 -10.48 -11.10 -11.73
N LEU A 225 -9.87 -10.26 -12.57
CA LEU A 225 -10.09 -10.27 -14.02
C LEU A 225 -9.23 -11.33 -14.76
N GLY A 226 -8.49 -12.17 -14.02
CA GLY A 226 -7.71 -13.28 -14.56
C GLY A 226 -6.28 -12.93 -14.99
N LEU A 227 -5.80 -11.70 -14.68
CA LEU A 227 -4.44 -11.26 -15.01
C LEU A 227 -3.47 -11.37 -13.81
N GLY A 228 -3.91 -11.94 -12.69
CA GLY A 228 -3.10 -12.20 -11.50
C GLY A 228 -2.27 -13.48 -11.57
N VAL A 229 -2.16 -14.17 -10.44
CA VAL A 229 -1.41 -15.43 -10.35
C VAL A 229 -2.06 -16.54 -11.18
N LYS A 230 -1.22 -17.45 -11.67
CA LYS A 230 -1.67 -18.67 -12.34
C LYS A 230 -1.82 -19.80 -11.32
N PRO A 231 -2.83 -20.70 -11.50
CA PRO A 231 -2.93 -21.90 -10.69
C PRO A 231 -1.62 -22.70 -10.67
N PRO A 232 -1.29 -23.38 -9.57
CA PRO A 232 -2.06 -23.56 -8.34
C PRO A 232 -1.89 -22.47 -7.28
N MET A 233 -1.10 -21.44 -7.55
CA MET A 233 -0.76 -20.39 -6.55
C MET A 233 -2.01 -19.74 -5.96
N ALA A 234 -1.96 -19.46 -4.65
CA ALA A 234 -3.00 -18.76 -3.94
C ALA A 234 -2.66 -17.26 -3.86
N GLU A 235 -3.64 -16.44 -4.23
CA GLU A 235 -3.65 -14.97 -4.10
C GLU A 235 -5.12 -14.56 -3.95
N TRP A 236 -5.41 -13.61 -3.06
CA TRP A 236 -6.79 -13.36 -2.64
C TRP A 236 -7.72 -12.91 -3.78
N GLY A 237 -7.24 -12.06 -4.71
CA GLY A 237 -8.04 -11.63 -5.87
C GLY A 237 -8.34 -12.79 -6.84
N SER A 238 -7.36 -13.66 -7.12
CA SER A 238 -7.56 -14.84 -7.95
C SER A 238 -8.45 -15.88 -7.27
N MET A 239 -8.39 -16.02 -5.94
CA MET A 239 -9.30 -16.88 -5.18
C MET A 239 -10.75 -16.40 -5.28
N ILE A 240 -11.00 -15.09 -5.24
CA ILE A 240 -12.33 -14.51 -5.47
C ILE A 240 -12.81 -14.82 -6.90
N ASN A 241 -11.93 -14.68 -7.90
CA ASN A 241 -12.23 -15.04 -9.28
C ASN A 241 -12.64 -16.52 -9.42
N ASP A 242 -11.86 -17.42 -8.79
CA ASP A 242 -12.13 -18.85 -8.79
C ASP A 242 -13.49 -19.21 -8.16
N GLY A 243 -13.89 -18.49 -7.11
CA GLY A 243 -15.12 -18.71 -6.36
C GLY A 243 -16.36 -18.02 -6.93
N ARG A 244 -16.22 -17.02 -7.84
CA ARG A 244 -17.33 -16.15 -8.26
C ARG A 244 -18.54 -16.88 -8.84
N SER A 245 -18.31 -17.94 -9.60
CA SER A 245 -19.38 -18.75 -10.21
C SER A 245 -20.10 -19.64 -9.18
N MET A 246 -19.49 -19.85 -8.00
CA MET A 246 -20.03 -20.68 -6.91
C MET A 246 -20.58 -19.86 -5.76
N LEU A 247 -20.74 -18.54 -5.92
CA LEU A 247 -21.15 -17.64 -4.83
C LEU A 247 -22.49 -18.03 -4.19
N GLN A 248 -23.44 -18.57 -4.97
CA GLN A 248 -24.75 -18.99 -4.47
C GLN A 248 -24.71 -20.32 -3.71
N ILE A 249 -23.75 -21.20 -4.02
CA ILE A 249 -23.65 -22.54 -3.46
C ILE A 249 -22.61 -22.58 -2.35
N SER A 250 -21.47 -21.94 -2.57
CA SER A 250 -20.27 -21.98 -1.71
C SER A 250 -19.74 -20.56 -1.44
N PRO A 251 -20.52 -19.70 -0.75
CA PRO A 251 -20.17 -18.28 -0.56
C PRO A 251 -18.84 -18.06 0.16
N TRP A 252 -18.41 -18.98 1.01
CA TRP A 252 -17.13 -18.90 1.73
C TRP A 252 -15.92 -18.81 0.79
N MET A 253 -16.00 -19.36 -0.42
CA MET A 253 -14.91 -19.29 -1.40
C MET A 253 -14.60 -17.86 -1.85
N VAL A 254 -15.58 -16.95 -1.77
CA VAL A 254 -15.44 -15.53 -2.11
C VAL A 254 -15.30 -14.69 -0.85
N LEU A 255 -16.10 -14.98 0.18
CA LEU A 255 -16.15 -14.18 1.41
C LEU A 255 -14.86 -14.30 2.22
N ALA A 256 -14.23 -15.47 2.28
CA ALA A 256 -13.01 -15.66 3.07
C ALA A 256 -11.82 -14.81 2.54
N PRO A 257 -11.42 -14.90 1.25
CA PRO A 257 -10.38 -14.03 0.71
C PRO A 257 -10.82 -12.55 0.65
N GLY A 258 -12.10 -12.26 0.39
CA GLY A 258 -12.63 -10.90 0.43
C GLY A 258 -12.50 -10.25 1.80
N LEU A 259 -12.80 -10.98 2.87
CA LEU A 259 -12.62 -10.52 4.25
C LEU A 259 -11.13 -10.30 4.58
N ALA A 260 -10.24 -11.17 4.10
CA ALA A 260 -8.80 -11.01 4.27
C ALA A 260 -8.29 -9.71 3.62
N ILE A 261 -8.72 -9.39 2.39
CA ILE A 261 -8.42 -8.11 1.72
C ILE A 261 -8.99 -6.96 2.56
N PHE A 262 -10.27 -7.02 2.93
CA PHE A 262 -10.93 -5.95 3.68
C PHE A 262 -10.20 -5.63 4.99
N VAL A 263 -9.89 -6.64 5.81
CA VAL A 263 -9.18 -6.46 7.09
C VAL A 263 -7.80 -5.87 6.86
N THR A 264 -7.07 -6.36 5.87
CA THR A 264 -5.72 -5.89 5.56
C THR A 264 -5.74 -4.43 5.10
N VAL A 265 -6.62 -4.06 4.17
CA VAL A 265 -6.80 -2.68 3.69
C VAL A 265 -7.20 -1.75 4.84
N MET A 266 -8.12 -2.19 5.70
CA MET A 266 -8.54 -1.42 6.87
C MET A 266 -7.38 -1.15 7.82
N ILE A 267 -6.55 -2.15 8.12
CA ILE A 267 -5.40 -2.00 9.02
C ILE A 267 -4.38 -1.01 8.44
N PHE A 268 -4.01 -1.13 7.16
CA PHE A 268 -3.05 -0.21 6.53
C PHE A 268 -3.60 1.21 6.40
N ASN A 269 -4.88 1.41 6.08
CA ASN A 269 -5.49 2.73 6.01
C ASN A 269 -5.51 3.40 7.38
N LEU A 270 -5.96 2.69 8.43
CA LEU A 270 -5.98 3.22 9.80
C LEU A 270 -4.57 3.48 10.35
N LEU A 271 -3.58 2.67 9.97
CA LEU A 271 -2.18 2.93 10.27
C LEU A 271 -1.71 4.22 9.60
N GLY A 272 -1.98 4.38 8.30
CA GLY A 272 -1.61 5.57 7.52
C GLY A 272 -2.21 6.85 8.08
N ASP A 273 -3.50 6.85 8.41
CA ASP A 273 -4.18 7.98 9.06
C ASP A 273 -3.56 8.29 10.42
N THR A 274 -3.24 7.26 11.21
CA THR A 274 -2.63 7.44 12.53
C THR A 274 -1.20 8.00 12.44
N ILE A 275 -0.41 7.55 11.45
CA ILE A 275 0.92 8.11 11.16
C ILE A 275 0.79 9.56 10.73
N ARG A 276 -0.17 9.89 9.86
CA ARG A 276 -0.45 11.26 9.43
C ARG A 276 -0.77 12.18 10.63
N ASP A 277 -1.67 11.75 11.51
CA ASP A 277 -2.03 12.49 12.71
C ASP A 277 -0.84 12.68 13.66
N TYR A 278 0.04 11.68 13.76
CA TYR A 278 1.23 11.74 14.60
C TYR A 278 2.28 12.70 14.03
N MET A 279 2.39 12.80 12.70
CA MET A 279 3.38 13.63 12.00
C MET A 279 2.90 15.06 11.73
N ASP A 280 1.63 15.43 11.98
CA ASP A 280 1.08 16.77 11.68
C ASP A 280 1.82 17.88 12.45
N PRO A 281 2.48 18.83 11.75
CA PRO A 281 3.24 19.93 12.38
C PRO A 281 2.34 20.94 13.10
N LYS A 282 1.06 21.06 12.75
CA LYS A 282 0.13 22.03 13.37
C LYS A 282 -0.08 21.73 14.86
N GLU A 283 -0.03 20.50 15.26
CA GLU A 283 -0.02 20.12 16.67
C GLU A 283 1.32 20.45 17.36
N ARG A 284 2.42 20.52 16.60
CA ARG A 284 3.76 20.79 17.12
C ARG A 284 4.01 22.29 17.35
N ASN A 285 3.47 23.16 16.51
CA ASN A 285 3.64 24.62 16.60
C ASN A 285 2.72 25.27 17.64
N ARG A 286 1.54 24.72 17.92
CA ARG A 286 0.68 25.15 19.06
C ARG A 286 1.30 24.92 20.44
N ARG A 287 2.50 24.36 20.51
CA ARG A 287 3.25 24.03 21.75
C ARG A 287 4.37 25.00 22.04
N ARG A 288 4.74 25.89 21.10
CA ARG A 288 5.86 26.81 21.24
C ARG A 288 5.42 28.26 21.40
N GLY A 289 4.16 28.59 21.33
CA GLY A 289 3.49 29.82 21.64
C GLY A 289 2.51 29.64 22.82
#